data_e85ec5d402a9ee7f5993c5b9a3e0e642
#
_entry.id   e85ec5d402a9ee7f5993c5b9a3e0e642
#
_cell.length_a   1.000
_cell.length_b   1.000
_cell.length_c   1.000
_cell.angle_alpha   90.00
_cell.angle_beta   90.00
_cell.angle_gamma   90.00
#
_symmetry.space_group_name_H-M   'P 1'
#
loop_
_entity.id
_entity.type
_entity.pdbx_description
1 polymer ?
#
loop_
_entity_poly.entity_id
_entity_poly.type
_entity_poly.pdbx_seq_one_letter_code
_entity_poly.pdbx_strand_id
1 'polypeptide(L)'
;MLHPLAPVEINYVSPDGTRESHPTALLDGRAVLSTLDFAATGFTLQRNIVSNPAWTDSNWINQTHRRDMRKLAMQFSHCDEAIVYPGIVRGPTSLVDHDDHLPIQVAHSDFTDDYRPMVLNPSRAYAKFLSPLLAEAGSSYARLNAAKRILVLQFWRNTGAINSDLPLAIADASSVPYSALHRETVTQYGGDTLE
;
A
#
# COMPACT_ATOMS: atom_id res chain seq x y z
N MET A 1 -1.13 -30.00 1.72
CA MET A 1 -0.51 -29.45 0.49
C MET A 1 -1.32 -28.21 0.08
N LEU A 2 -0.66 -27.08 -0.11
CA LEU A 2 -1.29 -25.87 -0.64
C LEU A 2 -1.58 -26.13 -2.12
N HIS A 3 -2.83 -25.98 -2.53
CA HIS A 3 -3.19 -26.07 -3.94
C HIS A 3 -3.00 -24.69 -4.57
N PRO A 4 -2.11 -24.54 -5.55
CA PRO A 4 -2.02 -23.29 -6.27
C PRO A 4 -3.34 -23.02 -7.01
N LEU A 5 -3.73 -21.77 -7.08
CA LEU A 5 -4.78 -21.30 -7.96
C LEU A 5 -4.33 -21.48 -9.42
N ALA A 6 -5.25 -21.37 -10.35
CA ALA A 6 -4.86 -21.35 -11.78
C ALA A 6 -3.79 -20.27 -12.00
N PRO A 7 -2.79 -20.52 -12.86
CA PRO A 7 -1.81 -19.50 -13.20
C PRO A 7 -2.48 -18.24 -13.76
N VAL A 8 -1.98 -17.10 -13.37
CA VAL A 8 -2.40 -15.79 -13.88
C VAL A 8 -1.20 -15.08 -14.48
N GLU A 9 -1.46 -14.22 -15.46
CA GLU A 9 -0.42 -13.38 -16.03
C GLU A 9 -0.16 -12.18 -15.11
N ILE A 10 1.07 -12.06 -14.64
CA ILE A 10 1.54 -10.90 -13.86
C ILE A 10 2.49 -10.11 -14.72
N ASN A 11 2.26 -8.82 -14.84
CA ASN A 11 3.14 -7.91 -15.57
C ASN A 11 4.25 -7.41 -14.65
N TYR A 12 5.46 -7.42 -15.19
CA TYR A 12 6.67 -6.88 -14.58
C TYR A 12 7.25 -5.81 -15.50
N VAL A 13 8.12 -4.99 -14.96
CA VAL A 13 8.88 -4.02 -15.75
C VAL A 13 10.35 -4.42 -15.70
N SER A 14 10.97 -4.57 -16.85
CA SER A 14 12.41 -4.83 -16.99
C SER A 14 13.22 -3.54 -16.76
N PRO A 15 14.54 -3.63 -16.48
CA PRO A 15 15.39 -2.45 -16.24
C PRO A 15 15.43 -1.44 -17.41
N ASP A 16 15.08 -1.87 -18.62
CA ASP A 16 14.96 -1.00 -19.79
C ASP A 16 13.56 -0.36 -19.96
N GLY A 17 12.66 -0.59 -19.00
CA GLY A 17 11.29 -0.08 -19.02
C GLY A 17 10.31 -0.93 -19.84
N THR A 18 10.75 -2.06 -20.41
CA THR A 18 9.88 -2.96 -21.14
C THR A 18 8.94 -3.71 -20.19
N ARG A 19 7.65 -3.77 -20.55
CA ARG A 19 6.68 -4.59 -19.79
C ARG A 19 6.70 -6.02 -20.30
N GLU A 20 6.84 -6.95 -19.38
CA GLU A 20 6.82 -8.38 -19.65
C GLU A 20 5.74 -9.05 -18.81
N SER A 21 4.99 -9.97 -19.43
CA SER A 21 3.97 -10.73 -18.74
C SER A 21 4.46 -12.16 -18.52
N HIS A 22 4.33 -12.63 -17.28
CA HIS A 22 4.78 -13.97 -16.91
C HIS A 22 3.66 -14.75 -16.21
N PRO A 23 3.43 -16.02 -16.61
CA PRO A 23 2.49 -16.88 -15.92
C PRO A 23 3.00 -17.16 -14.51
N THR A 24 2.20 -16.78 -13.52
CA THR A 24 2.55 -16.88 -12.10
C THR A 24 1.51 -17.70 -11.35
N ALA A 25 1.96 -18.67 -10.58
CA ALA A 25 1.09 -19.45 -9.72
C ALA A 25 0.76 -18.64 -8.46
N LEU A 26 -0.51 -18.38 -8.23
CA LEU A 26 -0.98 -17.73 -7.02
C LEU A 26 -1.40 -18.77 -5.97
N LEU A 27 -1.22 -18.43 -4.71
CA LEU A 27 -1.77 -19.15 -3.58
C LEU A 27 -2.94 -18.36 -2.99
N ASP A 28 -3.97 -19.06 -2.51
CA ASP A 28 -5.01 -18.39 -1.72
C ASP A 28 -4.40 -17.98 -0.38
N GLY A 29 -4.24 -16.68 -0.17
CA GLY A 29 -3.70 -16.12 1.07
C GLY A 29 -4.48 -16.53 2.31
N ARG A 30 -5.78 -16.84 2.20
CA ARG A 30 -6.60 -17.30 3.32
C ARG A 30 -6.24 -18.72 3.74
N ALA A 31 -5.83 -19.56 2.79
CA ALA A 31 -5.41 -20.94 3.08
C ALA A 31 -4.03 -20.99 3.74
N VAL A 32 -3.21 -19.95 3.58
CA VAL A 32 -1.86 -19.87 4.15
C VAL A 32 -1.76 -18.94 5.37
N LEU A 33 -2.87 -18.38 5.82
CA LEU A 33 -2.90 -17.37 6.88
C LEU A 33 -2.11 -17.74 8.14
N SER A 34 -2.18 -19.00 8.57
CA SER A 34 -1.48 -19.48 9.76
C SER A 34 0.04 -19.57 9.60
N THR A 35 0.55 -19.47 8.38
CA THR A 35 1.98 -19.53 8.05
C THR A 35 2.56 -18.16 7.72
N LEU A 36 1.72 -17.12 7.64
CA LEU A 36 2.16 -15.77 7.34
C LEU A 36 2.79 -15.13 8.58
N ASP A 37 4.09 -14.95 8.54
CA ASP A 37 4.84 -14.11 9.47
C ASP A 37 5.10 -12.76 8.81
N PHE A 38 4.46 -11.71 9.30
CA PHE A 38 4.59 -10.36 8.76
C PHE A 38 6.06 -9.90 8.64
N ALA A 39 6.91 -10.28 9.59
CA ALA A 39 8.31 -9.89 9.55
C ALA A 39 9.09 -10.58 8.43
N ALA A 40 8.69 -11.80 8.06
CA ALA A 40 9.34 -12.57 7.00
C ALA A 40 8.72 -12.32 5.63
N THR A 41 7.38 -12.35 5.56
CA THR A 41 6.64 -12.29 4.29
C THR A 41 6.36 -10.87 3.82
N GLY A 42 6.45 -9.88 4.71
CA GLY A 42 6.14 -8.48 4.43
C GLY A 42 4.65 -8.15 4.44
N PHE A 43 3.78 -9.13 4.62
CA PHE A 43 2.33 -8.92 4.70
C PHE A 43 1.64 -9.90 5.65
N THR A 44 0.42 -9.58 6.02
CA THR A 44 -0.47 -10.47 6.76
C THR A 44 -1.92 -10.20 6.40
N LEU A 45 -2.79 -11.12 6.71
CA LEU A 45 -4.24 -10.99 6.54
C LEU A 45 -4.90 -10.87 7.90
N GLN A 46 -5.79 -9.90 8.05
CA GLN A 46 -6.57 -9.73 9.26
C GLN A 46 -8.06 -9.65 8.94
N ARG A 47 -8.86 -10.30 9.75
CA ARG A 47 -10.31 -10.12 9.67
C ARG A 47 -10.68 -8.82 10.37
N ASN A 48 -11.15 -7.86 9.61
CA ASN A 48 -11.65 -6.59 10.13
C ASN A 48 -13.05 -6.32 9.57
N ILE A 49 -14.06 -6.38 10.42
CA ILE A 49 -15.45 -6.16 10.06
C ILE A 49 -15.77 -4.69 10.29
N VAL A 50 -16.31 -4.04 9.27
CA VAL A 50 -16.77 -2.65 9.32
C VAL A 50 -18.28 -2.67 9.32
N SER A 51 -18.88 -2.07 10.36
CA SER A 51 -20.34 -1.93 10.46
C SER A 51 -20.81 -0.78 9.59
N ASN A 52 -21.84 -1.00 8.79
CA ASN A 52 -22.46 0.01 7.93
C ASN A 52 -21.45 0.78 7.05
N PRO A 53 -20.68 0.09 6.21
CA PRO A 53 -19.68 0.74 5.39
C PRO A 53 -20.31 1.59 4.28
N ALA A 54 -19.70 2.75 4.01
CA ALA A 54 -20.09 3.66 2.93
C ALA A 54 -18.89 3.85 1.95
N TRP A 55 -18.51 2.79 1.24
CA TRP A 55 -17.32 2.76 0.40
C TRP A 55 -17.36 3.71 -0.81
N THR A 56 -18.53 4.23 -1.17
CA THR A 56 -18.70 5.24 -2.22
C THR A 56 -18.73 6.68 -1.69
N ASP A 57 -18.72 6.86 -0.36
CA ASP A 57 -18.69 8.17 0.28
C ASP A 57 -17.25 8.52 0.69
N SER A 58 -16.62 9.40 -0.06
CA SER A 58 -15.25 9.87 0.20
C SER A 58 -15.11 10.56 1.57
N ASN A 59 -16.14 11.24 2.07
CA ASN A 59 -16.10 11.85 3.39
C ASN A 59 -16.08 10.79 4.48
N TRP A 60 -16.93 9.77 4.37
CA TRP A 60 -16.92 8.65 5.30
C TRP A 60 -15.57 7.92 5.30
N ILE A 61 -14.99 7.66 4.12
CA ILE A 61 -13.69 7.02 3.98
C ILE A 61 -12.60 7.85 4.68
N ASN A 62 -12.55 9.15 4.40
CA ASN A 62 -11.48 10.01 4.89
C ASN A 62 -11.64 10.46 6.34
N GLN A 63 -12.84 10.41 6.91
CA GLN A 63 -13.08 10.80 8.30
C GLN A 63 -13.26 9.60 9.23
N THR A 64 -14.15 8.67 8.86
CA THR A 64 -14.52 7.55 9.75
C THR A 64 -13.57 6.37 9.55
N HIS A 65 -13.48 5.86 8.32
CA HIS A 65 -12.67 4.68 8.05
C HIS A 65 -11.17 4.94 8.27
N ARG A 66 -10.67 6.09 7.86
CA ARG A 66 -9.27 6.49 8.07
C ARG A 66 -8.91 6.56 9.57
N ARG A 67 -9.81 7.03 10.43
CA ARG A 67 -9.63 7.01 11.88
C ARG A 67 -9.51 5.58 12.44
N ASP A 68 -10.31 4.68 11.91
CA ASP A 68 -10.27 3.26 12.32
C ASP A 68 -8.99 2.59 11.81
N MET A 69 -8.52 2.94 10.62
CA MET A 69 -7.21 2.47 10.13
C MET A 69 -6.05 2.99 10.99
N ARG A 70 -6.12 4.23 11.48
CA ARG A 70 -5.13 4.75 12.45
C ARG A 70 -5.07 3.88 13.70
N LYS A 71 -6.23 3.56 14.28
CA LYS A 71 -6.30 2.70 15.48
C LYS A 71 -5.72 1.30 15.19
N LEU A 72 -6.11 0.72 14.05
CA LEU A 72 -5.63 -0.59 13.63
C LEU A 72 -4.10 -0.59 13.42
N ALA A 73 -3.55 0.43 12.78
CA ALA A 73 -2.11 0.60 12.59
C ALA A 73 -1.36 0.65 13.93
N MET A 74 -1.87 1.43 14.88
CA MET A 74 -1.27 1.55 16.20
C MET A 74 -1.35 0.24 17.00
N GLN A 75 -2.47 -0.44 16.93
CA GLN A 75 -2.65 -1.76 17.58
C GLN A 75 -1.72 -2.82 16.98
N PHE A 76 -1.60 -2.85 15.66
CA PHE A 76 -0.78 -3.81 14.95
C PHE A 76 0.72 -3.59 15.17
N SER A 77 1.17 -2.35 15.08
CA SER A 77 2.60 -1.99 15.11
C SER A 77 3.12 -1.64 16.49
N HIS A 78 2.24 -1.44 17.48
CA HIS A 78 2.57 -0.92 18.81
C HIS A 78 3.33 0.40 18.76
N CYS A 79 3.05 1.25 17.75
CA CYS A 79 3.69 2.54 17.61
C CYS A 79 3.03 3.59 18.53
N ASP A 80 3.82 4.61 18.89
CA ASP A 80 3.34 5.72 19.72
C ASP A 80 2.45 6.69 18.94
N GLU A 81 2.62 6.73 17.61
CA GLU A 81 1.93 7.66 16.73
C GLU A 81 1.74 7.05 15.34
N ALA A 82 0.60 7.33 14.72
CA ALA A 82 0.33 6.96 13.33
C ALA A 82 -0.23 8.14 12.55
N ILE A 83 0.32 8.36 11.35
CA ILE A 83 -0.12 9.35 10.38
C ILE A 83 -0.73 8.57 9.23
N VAL A 84 -1.98 8.83 8.91
CA VAL A 84 -2.72 8.07 7.90
C VAL A 84 -3.03 8.95 6.71
N TYR A 85 -2.67 8.48 5.53
CA TYR A 85 -2.99 9.13 4.27
C TYR A 85 -4.48 8.98 3.92
N PRO A 86 -5.02 9.84 3.05
CA PRO A 86 -6.37 9.65 2.52
C PRO A 86 -6.52 8.27 1.87
N GLY A 87 -7.71 7.68 2.03
CA GLY A 87 -8.02 6.41 1.39
C GLY A 87 -8.20 6.56 -0.11
N ILE A 88 -7.65 5.64 -0.87
CA ILE A 88 -7.83 5.56 -2.33
C ILE A 88 -8.77 4.39 -2.62
N VAL A 89 -9.86 4.67 -3.33
CA VAL A 89 -10.75 3.63 -3.86
C VAL A 89 -10.32 3.32 -5.28
N ARG A 90 -10.01 2.05 -5.53
CA ARG A 90 -9.69 1.57 -6.87
C ARG A 90 -10.84 0.72 -7.40
N GLY A 91 -11.15 0.87 -8.67
CA GLY A 91 -12.24 0.15 -9.30
C GLY A 91 -12.23 0.30 -10.82
N PRO A 92 -13.21 -0.31 -11.52
CA PRO A 92 -13.37 -0.10 -12.95
C PRO A 92 -13.72 1.37 -13.26
N THR A 93 -13.45 1.81 -14.47
CA THR A 93 -13.68 3.19 -14.95
C THR A 93 -15.08 3.73 -14.64
N SER A 94 -16.08 2.85 -14.59
CA SER A 94 -17.46 3.23 -14.25
C SER A 94 -17.68 3.61 -12.78
N LEU A 95 -16.71 3.34 -11.91
CA LEU A 95 -16.81 3.56 -10.46
C LEU A 95 -15.78 4.55 -9.91
N VAL A 96 -14.87 5.04 -10.74
CA VAL A 96 -13.79 5.95 -10.33
C VAL A 96 -13.78 7.20 -11.21
N ASP A 97 -13.50 8.34 -10.59
CA ASP A 97 -13.54 9.64 -11.25
C ASP A 97 -12.20 10.03 -11.88
N HIS A 98 -11.15 9.24 -11.66
CA HIS A 98 -9.79 9.56 -12.07
C HIS A 98 -9.01 8.31 -12.49
N ASP A 99 -8.20 8.42 -13.55
CA ASP A 99 -7.42 7.30 -14.09
C ASP A 99 -6.43 6.71 -13.06
N ASP A 100 -5.90 7.53 -12.15
CA ASP A 100 -5.02 7.09 -11.05
C ASP A 100 -5.72 6.13 -10.06
N HIS A 101 -7.04 6.04 -10.10
CA HIS A 101 -7.85 5.13 -9.29
C HIS A 101 -8.17 3.81 -9.99
N LEU A 102 -7.67 3.62 -11.21
CA LEU A 102 -7.78 2.33 -11.88
C LEU A 102 -6.91 1.27 -11.19
N PRO A 103 -7.26 -0.01 -11.30
CA PRO A 103 -6.42 -1.09 -10.81
C PRO A 103 -5.04 -1.07 -11.47
N ILE A 104 -4.00 -1.16 -10.66
CA ILE A 104 -2.62 -1.24 -11.15
C ILE A 104 -2.34 -2.69 -11.55
N GLN A 105 -1.88 -2.89 -12.77
CA GLN A 105 -1.66 -4.21 -13.37
C GLN A 105 -0.16 -4.53 -13.55
N VAL A 106 0.69 -3.95 -12.73
CA VAL A 106 2.14 -4.17 -12.75
C VAL A 106 2.61 -4.48 -11.34
N ALA A 107 3.44 -5.47 -11.19
CA ALA A 107 4.09 -5.77 -9.92
C ALA A 107 5.10 -4.64 -9.60
N HIS A 108 4.94 -4.00 -8.44
CA HIS A 108 5.78 -2.90 -8.00
C HIS A 108 5.83 -2.79 -6.48
N SER A 109 6.77 -2.03 -5.99
CA SER A 109 6.80 -1.51 -4.62
C SER A 109 6.71 0.02 -4.68
N ASP A 110 5.87 0.60 -3.82
CA ASP A 110 5.75 2.06 -3.69
C ASP A 110 6.92 2.68 -2.90
N PHE A 111 7.85 1.87 -2.42
CA PHE A 111 8.89 2.32 -1.49
C PHE A 111 10.28 1.95 -1.97
N THR A 112 11.16 2.93 -1.91
CA THR A 112 12.59 2.80 -2.15
C THR A 112 13.38 3.30 -0.94
N ASP A 113 14.69 3.19 -0.99
CA ASP A 113 15.58 3.72 0.06
C ASP A 113 15.48 5.25 0.20
N ASP A 114 15.03 5.96 -0.85
CA ASP A 114 14.83 7.42 -0.82
C ASP A 114 13.56 7.83 -0.06
N TYR A 115 12.63 6.92 0.18
CA TYR A 115 11.38 7.26 0.84
C TYR A 115 11.58 7.86 2.24
N ARG A 116 12.47 7.28 3.05
CA ARG A 116 12.78 7.80 4.39
C ARG A 116 13.40 9.20 4.34
N PRO A 117 14.49 9.46 3.59
CA PRO A 117 15.01 10.82 3.39
C PRO A 117 13.96 11.82 2.90
N MET A 118 13.09 11.40 2.00
CA MET A 118 12.03 12.24 1.46
C MET A 118 11.02 12.66 2.52
N VAL A 119 10.48 11.72 3.29
CA VAL A 119 9.46 12.03 4.32
C VAL A 119 10.00 12.80 5.51
N LEU A 120 11.30 12.72 5.78
CA LEU A 120 11.94 13.44 6.88
C LEU A 120 12.35 14.88 6.52
N ASN A 121 12.34 15.24 5.24
CA ASN A 121 12.83 16.52 4.78
C ASN A 121 11.68 17.48 4.44
N PRO A 122 11.44 18.52 5.28
CA PRO A 122 10.37 19.49 5.03
C PRO A 122 10.61 20.38 3.80
N SER A 123 11.82 20.36 3.22
CA SER A 123 12.15 21.13 2.02
C SER A 123 11.86 20.39 0.71
N ARG A 124 11.58 19.10 0.77
CA ARG A 124 11.18 18.30 -0.40
C ARG A 124 9.76 18.65 -0.84
N ALA A 125 9.46 18.53 -2.13
CA ALA A 125 8.12 18.79 -2.68
C ALA A 125 7.03 17.93 -2.02
N TYR A 126 7.38 16.72 -1.60
CA TYR A 126 6.50 15.82 -0.87
C TYR A 126 5.96 16.39 0.45
N ALA A 127 6.64 17.37 1.03
CA ALA A 127 6.18 18.06 2.23
C ALA A 127 4.80 18.74 2.05
N LYS A 128 4.43 19.11 0.84
CA LYS A 128 3.10 19.67 0.53
C LYS A 128 1.97 18.68 0.89
N PHE A 129 2.21 17.38 0.73
CA PHE A 129 1.27 16.33 1.08
C PHE A 129 1.36 15.95 2.56
N LEU A 130 2.57 15.84 3.10
CA LEU A 130 2.77 15.33 4.44
C LEU A 130 2.47 16.37 5.53
N SER A 131 2.78 17.65 5.32
CA SER A 131 2.58 18.70 6.33
C SER A 131 1.15 18.82 6.84
N PRO A 132 0.10 18.81 5.98
CA PRO A 132 -1.28 18.83 6.46
C PRO A 132 -1.63 17.60 7.30
N LEU A 133 -1.11 16.43 6.94
CA LEU A 133 -1.37 15.18 7.65
C LEU A 133 -0.69 15.15 9.02
N LEU A 134 0.52 15.70 9.11
CA LEU A 134 1.21 15.90 10.39
C LEU A 134 0.40 16.82 11.30
N ALA A 135 -0.05 17.95 10.78
CA ALA A 135 -0.85 18.91 11.54
C ALA A 135 -2.17 18.30 12.02
N GLU A 136 -2.87 17.57 11.16
CA GLU A 136 -4.11 16.85 11.50
C GLU A 136 -3.88 15.80 12.59
N ALA A 137 -2.74 15.11 12.55
CA ALA A 137 -2.36 14.12 13.55
C ALA A 137 -1.88 14.75 14.88
N GLY A 138 -1.73 16.07 14.96
CA GLY A 138 -1.12 16.76 16.09
C GLY A 138 0.39 16.53 16.20
N SER A 139 1.03 16.24 15.06
CA SER A 139 2.45 15.92 14.95
C SER A 139 3.26 17.01 14.24
N SER A 140 4.54 16.75 14.03
CA SER A 140 5.44 17.68 13.35
C SER A 140 6.65 16.96 12.76
N TYR A 141 7.36 17.63 11.84
CA TYR A 141 8.66 17.13 11.35
C TYR A 141 9.69 16.92 12.44
N ALA A 142 9.68 17.74 13.50
CA ALA A 142 10.57 17.54 14.63
C ALA A 142 10.31 16.21 15.34
N ARG A 143 9.04 15.86 15.56
CA ARG A 143 8.67 14.57 16.16
C ARG A 143 8.98 13.41 15.22
N LEU A 144 8.68 13.57 13.92
CA LEU A 144 8.97 12.55 12.92
C LEU A 144 10.47 12.26 12.81
N ASN A 145 11.31 13.31 12.82
CA ASN A 145 12.76 13.16 12.80
C ASN A 145 13.34 12.57 14.10
N ALA A 146 12.67 12.76 15.22
CA ALA A 146 13.05 12.16 16.50
C ALA A 146 12.63 10.68 16.63
N ALA A 147 11.84 10.16 15.70
CA ALA A 147 11.38 8.78 15.74
C ALA A 147 12.54 7.80 15.55
N LYS A 148 12.68 6.85 16.47
CA LYS A 148 13.69 5.79 16.39
C LYS A 148 13.43 4.86 15.21
N ARG A 149 12.15 4.62 14.88
CA ARG A 149 11.70 3.75 13.82
C ARG A 149 10.50 4.37 13.11
N ILE A 150 10.48 4.25 11.81
CA ILE A 150 9.32 4.56 10.96
C ILE A 150 8.93 3.26 10.28
N LEU A 151 7.67 2.89 10.41
CA LEU A 151 7.07 1.75 9.71
C LEU A 151 6.00 2.30 8.79
N VAL A 152 6.05 1.90 7.53
CA VAL A 152 5.01 2.21 6.55
C VAL A 152 4.15 0.98 6.37
N LEU A 153 2.84 1.15 6.54
CA LEU A 153 1.85 0.09 6.39
C LEU A 153 0.85 0.49 5.31
N GLN A 154 0.63 -0.38 4.36
CA GLN A 154 -0.48 -0.26 3.41
C GLN A 154 -1.61 -1.19 3.84
N PHE A 155 -2.80 -0.63 3.99
CA PHE A 155 -4.01 -1.39 4.25
C PHE A 155 -4.81 -1.51 2.97
N TRP A 156 -4.93 -2.72 2.48
CA TRP A 156 -5.78 -3.02 1.34
C TRP A 156 -7.03 -3.78 1.80
N ARG A 157 -8.16 -3.42 1.21
CA ARG A 157 -9.45 -4.05 1.52
C ARG A 157 -10.23 -4.29 0.23
N ASN A 158 -10.68 -5.52 0.02
CA ASN A 158 -11.71 -5.77 -0.96
C ASN A 158 -13.05 -5.27 -0.41
N THR A 159 -13.68 -4.32 -1.10
CA THR A 159 -14.99 -3.75 -0.78
C THR A 159 -16.09 -4.21 -1.74
N GLY A 160 -15.73 -4.91 -2.80
CA GLY A 160 -16.63 -5.50 -3.79
C GLY A 160 -17.08 -6.91 -3.46
N ALA A 161 -17.66 -7.55 -4.45
CA ALA A 161 -18.09 -8.93 -4.35
C ALA A 161 -16.90 -9.89 -4.13
N ILE A 162 -17.19 -11.05 -3.56
CA ILE A 162 -16.23 -12.16 -3.51
C ILE A 162 -15.95 -12.59 -4.96
N ASN A 163 -14.69 -12.84 -5.29
CA ASN A 163 -14.22 -13.16 -6.63
C ASN A 163 -14.39 -12.00 -7.63
N SER A 164 -14.05 -10.79 -7.20
CA SER A 164 -13.95 -9.64 -8.11
C SER A 164 -12.89 -9.87 -9.19
N ASP A 165 -13.06 -9.21 -10.33
CA ASP A 165 -12.28 -9.42 -11.56
C ASP A 165 -10.77 -9.11 -11.40
N LEU A 166 -10.39 -8.26 -10.46
CA LEU A 166 -9.01 -7.82 -10.24
C LEU A 166 -8.64 -7.93 -8.76
N PRO A 167 -8.41 -9.14 -8.24
CA PRO A 167 -7.96 -9.33 -6.86
C PRO A 167 -6.55 -8.80 -6.67
N LEU A 168 -6.24 -8.36 -5.46
CA LEU A 168 -4.86 -8.02 -5.08
C LEU A 168 -4.02 -9.30 -5.01
N ALA A 169 -2.87 -9.27 -5.65
CA ALA A 169 -1.79 -10.22 -5.45
C ALA A 169 -0.63 -9.52 -4.73
N ILE A 170 -0.01 -10.21 -3.77
CA ILE A 170 1.14 -9.72 -3.01
C ILE A 170 2.24 -10.78 -3.11
N ALA A 171 3.44 -10.34 -3.45
CA ALA A 171 4.61 -11.21 -3.41
C ALA A 171 5.07 -11.43 -1.96
N ASP A 172 5.42 -12.67 -1.65
CA ASP A 172 6.13 -12.99 -0.41
C ASP A 172 7.53 -12.37 -0.47
N ALA A 173 7.83 -11.45 0.43
CA ALA A 173 9.10 -10.73 0.44
C ALA A 173 10.31 -11.67 0.53
N SER A 174 10.17 -12.83 1.18
CA SER A 174 11.24 -13.82 1.26
C SER A 174 11.57 -14.48 -0.09
N SER A 175 10.64 -14.42 -1.04
CA SER A 175 10.81 -14.97 -2.39
C SER A 175 11.34 -13.96 -3.41
N VAL A 176 11.46 -12.68 -3.04
CA VAL A 176 11.91 -11.60 -3.93
C VAL A 176 13.31 -11.16 -3.53
N PRO A 177 14.37 -11.57 -4.25
CA PRO A 177 15.71 -11.11 -3.95
C PRO A 177 15.85 -9.62 -4.27
N TYR A 178 16.58 -8.89 -3.42
CA TYR A 178 16.78 -7.44 -3.61
C TYR A 178 17.36 -7.10 -5.00
N SER A 179 18.19 -7.98 -5.56
CA SER A 179 18.76 -7.83 -6.91
C SER A 179 17.74 -7.91 -8.05
N ALA A 180 16.52 -8.38 -7.78
CA ALA A 180 15.44 -8.39 -8.77
C ALA A 180 14.64 -7.06 -8.78
N LEU A 181 14.91 -6.18 -7.82
CA LEU A 181 14.28 -4.86 -7.75
C LEU A 181 15.13 -3.86 -8.52
N HIS A 182 14.49 -3.06 -9.35
CA HIS A 182 15.11 -1.91 -9.99
C HIS A 182 14.22 -0.69 -9.78
N ARG A 183 14.85 0.46 -9.71
CA ARG A 183 14.18 1.72 -9.42
C ARG A 183 13.53 2.28 -10.67
N GLU A 184 12.33 2.77 -10.53
CA GLU A 184 11.67 3.61 -11.53
C GLU A 184 11.48 5.01 -10.99
N THR A 185 11.73 5.99 -11.82
CA THR A 185 11.48 7.39 -11.49
C THR A 185 10.01 7.72 -11.72
N VAL A 186 9.30 8.11 -10.67
CA VAL A 186 7.92 8.55 -10.72
C VAL A 186 7.85 10.05 -10.44
N THR A 187 7.35 10.82 -11.42
CA THR A 187 7.30 12.29 -11.35
C THR A 187 5.96 12.85 -10.90
N GLN A 188 4.99 11.99 -10.59
CA GLN A 188 3.58 12.36 -10.39
C GLN A 188 3.28 12.97 -9.02
N TYR A 189 4.15 12.81 -8.03
CA TYR A 189 3.89 13.24 -6.65
C TYR A 189 4.48 14.61 -6.35
N GLY A 190 3.79 15.67 -6.81
CA GLY A 190 4.09 17.05 -6.41
C GLY A 190 5.42 17.62 -6.90
N GLY A 191 6.05 16.98 -7.90
CA GLY A 191 7.33 17.38 -8.45
C GLY A 191 8.55 16.80 -7.71
N ASP A 192 8.35 15.91 -6.75
CA ASP A 192 9.42 15.02 -6.28
C ASP A 192 9.60 13.86 -7.24
N THR A 193 10.84 13.55 -7.52
CA THR A 193 11.22 12.31 -8.19
C THR A 193 11.29 11.23 -7.12
N LEU A 194 10.45 10.23 -7.21
CA LEU A 194 10.56 9.01 -6.44
C LEU A 194 11.37 8.02 -7.27
N GLU A 195 12.44 7.52 -6.72
CA GLU A 195 13.27 6.47 -7.31
C GLU A 195 13.02 5.15 -6.60
#